data_544eb227223665e2c85c2248f1c09c97
#
_entry.id   544eb227223665e2c85c2248f1c09c97
#
_cell.length_a   1.000
_cell.length_b   1.000
_cell.length_c   1.000
_cell.angle_alpha   90.00
_cell.angle_beta   90.00
_cell.angle_gamma   90.00
#
_symmetry.space_group_name_H-M   'P 1'
#
loop_
_entity.id
_entity.type
_entity.pdbx_description
1 polymer ?
#
loop_
_entity_poly.entity_id
_entity_poly.type
_entity_poly.pdbx_seq_one_letter_code
_entity_poly.pdbx_strand_id
1 'polypeptide(L)'
;MARSRHPIRVAFGRVLTFAAVCLLSVLALAPAGASAGTPQAADWRVRLNQQLQLMGHRNWIAVVDSAYPLQTSPGIETIETNDDQLKVVQTVLNQIAKAKHVRPVIFTDAELKLVPESDAKGVTAYRQALTGILGKTAGKTEAQSLPHEEIISKLDEAGKTFHILVLKTTLTIPYTSVFIQLECGYWGADAEKRLREAMASH
;
A
#
# COMPACT_ATOMS: atom_id res chain seq x y z
N MET A 1 60.90 54.76 29.40
CA MET A 1 60.77 55.01 30.83
C MET A 1 60.19 53.78 31.44
N ALA A 2 60.97 52.82 31.90
CA ALA A 2 61.67 52.73 33.20
C ALA A 2 60.65 52.57 34.37
N ARG A 3 60.59 51.41 34.88
CA ARG A 3 60.99 50.83 36.17
C ARG A 3 60.11 49.61 36.52
N SER A 4 60.67 48.43 36.50
CA SER A 4 61.46 47.78 37.58
C SER A 4 60.74 47.71 38.93
N ARG A 5 60.39 46.53 39.44
CA ARG A 5 61.17 45.81 40.46
C ARG A 5 60.45 44.53 40.97
N HIS A 6 61.27 43.54 41.12
CA HIS A 6 61.15 42.27 41.82
C HIS A 6 60.88 42.31 43.33
N PRO A 7 61.00 41.23 44.02
CA PRO A 7 60.20 40.04 44.28
C PRO A 7 59.95 39.82 45.78
N ILE A 8 59.07 38.83 46.14
CA ILE A 8 59.24 38.20 47.48
C ILE A 8 58.90 36.70 47.34
N ARG A 9 59.89 35.89 47.69
CA ARG A 9 59.77 34.45 47.98
C ARG A 9 59.42 34.32 49.47
N VAL A 10 58.48 33.43 49.75
CA VAL A 10 58.46 32.76 51.07
C VAL A 10 58.13 31.30 50.85
N ALA A 11 58.91 30.46 51.49
CA ALA A 11 58.96 29.00 51.43
C ALA A 11 58.21 28.36 52.59
N PHE A 12 58.06 27.06 52.47
CA PHE A 12 57.85 26.02 53.47
C PHE A 12 56.43 25.68 53.95
N GLY A 13 56.15 24.41 53.77
CA GLY A 13 55.15 23.70 54.51
C GLY A 13 54.78 22.34 53.87
N ARG A 14 55.63 21.34 54.02
CA ARG A 14 55.29 19.92 53.73
C ARG A 14 54.28 19.44 54.77
N VAL A 15 53.11 19.03 54.33
CA VAL A 15 52.27 18.13 55.12
C VAL A 15 51.87 16.93 54.21
N LEU A 16 52.44 15.78 54.54
CA LEU A 16 51.97 14.49 54.05
C LEU A 16 50.61 14.17 54.70
N THR A 17 49.62 14.02 53.91
CA THR A 17 48.39 13.32 54.35
C THR A 17 48.07 12.22 53.35
N PHE A 18 48.14 10.99 53.80
CA PHE A 18 47.63 9.81 53.14
C PHE A 18 46.13 9.94 53.00
N ALA A 19 45.64 9.94 51.80
CA ALA A 19 44.24 9.76 51.54
C ALA A 19 44.06 8.50 50.68
N ALA A 20 43.35 7.58 51.27
CA ALA A 20 43.00 6.31 50.72
C ALA A 20 42.18 6.50 49.41
N VAL A 21 42.66 5.92 48.32
CA VAL A 21 41.92 5.86 47.05
C VAL A 21 40.90 4.72 47.18
N CYS A 22 39.66 5.05 47.50
CA CYS A 22 38.55 4.14 47.27
C CYS A 22 38.24 4.11 45.77
N LEU A 23 38.69 3.07 45.08
CA LEU A 23 38.22 2.74 43.74
C LEU A 23 36.75 2.27 43.81
N LEU A 24 35.83 3.19 43.58
CA LEU A 24 34.44 2.85 43.26
C LEU A 24 34.40 2.43 41.80
N SER A 25 34.37 1.11 41.56
CA SER A 25 34.08 0.52 40.26
C SER A 25 32.60 0.77 39.96
N VAL A 26 32.31 1.84 39.25
CA VAL A 26 31.00 2.05 38.66
C VAL A 26 30.87 1.06 37.48
N LEU A 27 30.22 -0.07 37.77
CA LEU A 27 29.77 -1.00 36.75
C LEU A 27 28.67 -0.28 35.93
N ALA A 28 29.06 0.30 34.81
CA ALA A 28 28.11 0.88 33.88
C ALA A 28 27.26 -0.26 33.29
N LEU A 29 26.07 -0.44 33.82
CA LEU A 29 25.03 -1.25 33.22
C LEU A 29 24.62 -0.55 31.92
N ALA A 30 25.22 -0.94 30.78
CA ALA A 30 24.76 -0.50 29.47
C ALA A 30 23.29 -0.95 29.34
N PRO A 31 22.35 -0.05 28.99
CA PRO A 31 21.01 -0.49 28.68
C PRO A 31 21.11 -1.43 27.51
N ALA A 32 20.60 -2.66 27.66
CA ALA A 32 20.43 -3.59 26.57
C ALA A 32 19.72 -2.85 25.44
N GLY A 33 20.41 -2.66 24.29
CA GLY A 33 19.87 -1.96 23.14
C GLY A 33 18.54 -2.60 22.79
N ALA A 34 17.46 -1.88 22.99
CA ALA A 34 16.21 -2.18 22.35
C ALA A 34 16.52 -2.18 20.85
N SER A 35 16.60 -3.36 20.27
CA SER A 35 16.62 -3.51 18.83
C SER A 35 15.35 -2.83 18.33
N ALA A 36 15.50 -1.64 17.78
CA ALA A 36 14.41 -1.00 17.06
C ALA A 36 14.15 -1.93 15.87
N GLY A 37 13.21 -2.87 16.05
CA GLY A 37 12.71 -3.69 14.97
C GLY A 37 12.31 -2.73 13.86
N THR A 38 12.83 -2.95 12.67
CA THR A 38 12.33 -2.29 11.46
C THR A 38 10.82 -2.29 11.55
N PRO A 39 10.14 -1.15 11.35
CA PRO A 39 8.69 -1.09 11.39
C PRO A 39 8.19 -2.20 10.46
N GLN A 40 7.60 -3.23 11.02
CA GLN A 40 7.02 -4.32 10.23
C GLN A 40 5.98 -3.65 9.35
N ALA A 41 6.19 -3.67 8.04
CA ALA A 41 5.27 -3.10 7.09
C ALA A 41 3.86 -3.55 7.49
N ALA A 42 3.00 -2.59 7.81
CA ALA A 42 1.66 -2.90 8.30
C ALA A 42 1.03 -3.88 7.31
N ASP A 43 0.45 -4.97 7.83
CA ASP A 43 -0.16 -6.00 6.98
C ASP A 43 -1.06 -5.32 5.96
N TRP A 44 -0.79 -5.54 4.69
CA TRP A 44 -1.52 -4.92 3.58
C TRP A 44 -3.04 -5.10 3.69
N ARG A 45 -3.49 -6.16 4.38
CA ARG A 45 -4.92 -6.42 4.65
C ARG A 45 -5.51 -5.40 5.61
N VAL A 46 -4.74 -5.00 6.60
CA VAL A 46 -5.13 -3.94 7.55
C VAL A 46 -5.22 -2.61 6.81
N ARG A 47 -4.23 -2.30 5.95
CA ARG A 47 -4.24 -1.10 5.12
C ARG A 47 -5.42 -1.10 4.14
N LEU A 48 -5.66 -2.21 3.43
CA LEU A 48 -6.83 -2.36 2.56
C LEU A 48 -8.13 -2.07 3.31
N ASN A 49 -8.30 -2.67 4.51
CA ASN A 49 -9.52 -2.48 5.28
C ASN A 49 -9.71 -1.03 5.75
N GLN A 50 -8.63 -0.36 6.16
CA GLN A 50 -8.66 1.07 6.53
C GLN A 50 -9.00 1.95 5.33
N GLN A 51 -8.34 1.74 4.19
CA GLN A 51 -8.57 2.50 2.98
C GLN A 51 -9.99 2.30 2.43
N LEU A 52 -10.49 1.07 2.43
CA LEU A 52 -11.82 0.76 1.90
C LEU A 52 -12.95 1.54 2.64
N GLN A 53 -12.76 1.86 3.94
CA GLN A 53 -13.72 2.69 4.67
C GLN A 53 -13.76 4.15 4.20
N LEU A 54 -12.66 4.64 3.63
CA LEU A 54 -12.54 5.99 3.09
C LEU A 54 -12.88 6.07 1.60
N MET A 55 -12.79 4.93 0.90
CA MET A 55 -13.03 4.83 -0.53
C MET A 55 -14.53 4.76 -0.83
N GLY A 56 -14.95 5.40 -1.91
CA GLY A 56 -16.33 5.41 -2.37
C GLY A 56 -16.42 5.33 -3.89
N HIS A 57 -17.52 5.80 -4.44
CA HIS A 57 -17.76 5.91 -5.87
C HIS A 57 -16.57 6.58 -6.59
N ARG A 58 -16.11 6.01 -7.71
CA ARG A 58 -14.99 6.43 -8.56
C ARG A 58 -13.59 6.17 -8.01
N ASN A 59 -13.43 5.67 -6.78
CA ASN A 59 -12.14 5.16 -6.34
C ASN A 59 -11.84 3.81 -6.99
N TRP A 60 -10.54 3.45 -7.03
CA TRP A 60 -10.08 2.22 -7.66
C TRP A 60 -9.19 1.41 -6.74
N ILE A 61 -9.26 0.09 -6.89
CA ILE A 61 -8.29 -0.84 -6.34
C ILE A 61 -7.72 -1.63 -7.52
N ALA A 62 -6.40 -1.59 -7.70
CA ALA A 62 -5.70 -2.36 -8.71
C ALA A 62 -4.85 -3.45 -8.05
N VAL A 63 -5.10 -4.71 -8.39
CA VAL A 63 -4.26 -5.85 -7.98
C VAL A 63 -3.39 -6.21 -9.17
N VAL A 64 -2.09 -6.02 -9.03
CA VAL A 64 -1.16 -6.00 -10.15
C VAL A 64 0.02 -6.95 -9.96
N ASP A 65 0.63 -7.35 -11.07
CA ASP A 65 1.84 -8.18 -11.09
C ASP A 65 3.09 -7.42 -10.58
N SER A 66 4.20 -8.14 -10.43
CA SER A 66 5.44 -7.60 -9.87
C SER A 66 6.17 -6.61 -10.77
N ALA A 67 5.84 -6.54 -12.06
CA ALA A 67 6.45 -5.59 -13.00
C ALA A 67 5.65 -4.29 -13.14
N TYR A 68 4.45 -4.20 -12.55
CA TYR A 68 3.65 -2.98 -12.61
C TYR A 68 4.43 -1.77 -12.08
N PRO A 69 4.44 -0.64 -12.80
CA PRO A 69 5.26 0.51 -12.45
C PRO A 69 4.81 1.18 -11.15
N LEU A 70 5.77 1.74 -10.41
CA LEU A 70 5.47 2.64 -9.30
C LEU A 70 5.00 3.98 -9.87
N GLN A 71 3.75 4.32 -9.66
CA GLN A 71 3.16 5.58 -10.11
C GLN A 71 3.37 6.67 -9.07
N THR A 72 3.59 7.91 -9.54
CA THR A 72 3.93 9.06 -8.68
C THR A 72 2.82 10.10 -8.57
N SER A 73 1.65 9.84 -9.15
CA SER A 73 0.49 10.72 -9.00
C SER A 73 0.03 10.77 -7.54
N PRO A 74 -0.26 11.95 -6.96
CA PRO A 74 -0.63 12.09 -5.56
C PRO A 74 -1.86 11.29 -5.13
N GLY A 75 -2.75 10.96 -6.06
CA GLY A 75 -3.94 10.14 -5.79
C GLY A 75 -3.66 8.63 -5.76
N ILE A 76 -2.43 8.19 -6.03
CA ILE A 76 -2.11 6.77 -6.15
C ILE A 76 -1.22 6.33 -4.99
N GLU A 77 -1.68 5.34 -4.23
CA GLU A 77 -0.92 4.66 -3.18
C GLU A 77 -0.57 3.24 -3.65
N THR A 78 0.70 2.86 -3.59
CA THR A 78 1.16 1.51 -3.91
C THR A 78 1.60 0.79 -2.65
N ILE A 79 1.06 -0.40 -2.42
CA ILE A 79 1.42 -1.30 -1.33
C ILE A 79 1.96 -2.61 -1.91
N GLU A 80 3.16 -3.00 -1.51
CA GLU A 80 3.69 -4.32 -1.80
C GLU A 80 3.07 -5.35 -0.85
N THR A 81 2.44 -6.37 -1.41
CA THR A 81 1.70 -7.37 -0.61
C THR A 81 2.56 -8.56 -0.20
N ASN A 82 3.62 -8.86 -0.95
CA ASN A 82 4.43 -10.08 -0.82
C ASN A 82 3.59 -11.38 -0.87
N ASP A 83 2.43 -11.32 -1.52
CA ASP A 83 1.47 -12.42 -1.62
C ASP A 83 1.21 -12.81 -3.07
N ASP A 84 0.63 -13.99 -3.27
CA ASP A 84 0.10 -14.48 -4.54
C ASP A 84 -1.07 -13.65 -5.03
N GLN A 85 -1.10 -13.34 -6.33
CA GLN A 85 -2.08 -12.43 -6.91
C GLN A 85 -3.53 -12.95 -6.79
N LEU A 86 -3.78 -14.23 -7.03
CA LEU A 86 -5.14 -14.78 -6.91
C LEU A 86 -5.65 -14.68 -5.48
N LYS A 87 -4.76 -14.88 -4.50
CA LYS A 87 -5.08 -14.72 -3.08
C LYS A 87 -5.38 -13.25 -2.74
N VAL A 88 -4.62 -12.31 -3.30
CA VAL A 88 -4.87 -10.87 -3.10
C VAL A 88 -6.21 -10.47 -3.74
N VAL A 89 -6.48 -10.86 -4.99
CA VAL A 89 -7.76 -10.62 -5.69
C VAL A 89 -8.93 -11.15 -4.86
N GLN A 90 -8.85 -12.40 -4.42
CA GLN A 90 -9.92 -13.01 -3.61
C GLN A 90 -10.15 -12.24 -2.30
N THR A 91 -9.07 -11.81 -1.65
CA THR A 91 -9.15 -11.06 -0.39
C THR A 91 -9.82 -9.70 -0.61
N VAL A 92 -9.42 -8.97 -1.66
CA VAL A 92 -10.01 -7.66 -2.02
C VAL A 92 -11.50 -7.79 -2.28
N LEU A 93 -11.90 -8.74 -3.15
CA LEU A 93 -13.29 -8.95 -3.49
C LEU A 93 -14.14 -9.37 -2.27
N ASN A 94 -13.59 -10.19 -1.39
CA ASN A 94 -14.25 -10.56 -0.13
C ASN A 94 -14.44 -9.38 0.82
N GLN A 95 -13.49 -8.42 0.85
CA GLN A 95 -13.64 -7.21 1.68
C GLN A 95 -14.67 -6.25 1.07
N ILE A 96 -14.65 -6.05 -0.25
CA ILE A 96 -15.66 -5.24 -0.94
C ILE A 96 -17.07 -5.81 -0.73
N ALA A 97 -17.23 -7.13 -0.79
CA ALA A 97 -18.53 -7.79 -0.58
C ALA A 97 -19.11 -7.53 0.81
N LYS A 98 -18.28 -7.24 1.82
CA LYS A 98 -18.72 -6.86 3.18
C LYS A 98 -19.04 -5.36 3.30
N ALA A 99 -18.54 -4.53 2.40
CA ALA A 99 -18.69 -3.10 2.43
C ALA A 99 -20.02 -2.70 1.74
N LYS A 100 -21.03 -2.33 2.53
CA LYS A 100 -22.38 -2.02 2.01
C LYS A 100 -22.43 -0.74 1.17
N HIS A 101 -21.46 0.15 1.33
CA HIS A 101 -21.45 1.46 0.69
C HIS A 101 -20.88 1.44 -0.74
N VAL A 102 -20.17 0.37 -1.11
CA VAL A 102 -19.57 0.22 -2.45
C VAL A 102 -19.87 -1.15 -3.05
N ARG A 103 -19.81 -1.23 -4.38
CA ARG A 103 -19.84 -2.45 -5.18
C ARG A 103 -18.73 -2.42 -6.23
N PRO A 104 -18.17 -3.56 -6.64
CA PRO A 104 -17.11 -3.60 -7.62
C PRO A 104 -17.65 -3.53 -9.06
N VAL A 105 -16.95 -2.82 -9.93
CA VAL A 105 -16.96 -2.99 -11.37
C VAL A 105 -15.56 -3.46 -11.76
N ILE A 106 -15.45 -4.65 -12.33
CA ILE A 106 -14.17 -5.35 -12.51
C ILE A 106 -13.73 -5.27 -13.97
N PHE A 107 -12.46 -4.95 -14.18
CA PHE A 107 -11.81 -4.94 -15.48
C PHE A 107 -10.60 -5.85 -15.46
N THR A 108 -10.36 -6.53 -16.59
CA THR A 108 -9.17 -7.35 -16.83
C THR A 108 -8.60 -7.02 -18.21
N ASP A 109 -7.29 -7.20 -18.38
CA ASP A 109 -6.63 -6.97 -19.65
C ASP A 109 -7.13 -7.95 -20.73
N ALA A 110 -7.56 -7.44 -21.86
CA ALA A 110 -8.02 -8.26 -22.97
C ALA A 110 -6.89 -9.15 -23.54
N GLU A 111 -5.66 -8.68 -23.42
CA GLU A 111 -4.44 -9.35 -23.84
C GLU A 111 -4.21 -10.67 -23.11
N LEU A 112 -4.65 -10.79 -21.85
CA LEU A 112 -4.48 -11.99 -21.07
C LEU A 112 -4.99 -13.26 -21.76
N LYS A 113 -6.04 -13.15 -22.56
CA LYS A 113 -6.61 -14.29 -23.32
C LYS A 113 -5.63 -14.84 -24.36
N LEU A 114 -4.76 -13.97 -24.89
CA LEU A 114 -3.88 -14.23 -26.01
C LEU A 114 -2.45 -14.56 -25.61
N VAL A 115 -2.08 -14.34 -24.32
CA VAL A 115 -0.74 -14.70 -23.82
C VAL A 115 -0.57 -16.22 -23.92
N PRO A 116 0.42 -16.72 -24.71
CA PRO A 116 0.62 -18.16 -24.86
C PRO A 116 1.40 -18.76 -23.69
N GLU A 117 1.14 -20.02 -23.39
CA GLU A 117 1.82 -20.76 -22.31
C GLU A 117 3.34 -20.87 -22.54
N SER A 118 3.79 -20.84 -23.83
CA SER A 118 5.20 -20.86 -24.19
C SER A 118 5.97 -19.62 -23.72
N ASP A 119 5.29 -18.47 -23.66
CA ASP A 119 5.91 -17.18 -23.35
C ASP A 119 5.71 -16.80 -21.86
N ALA A 120 4.68 -17.35 -21.24
CA ALA A 120 4.36 -17.12 -19.84
C ALA A 120 3.85 -18.42 -19.18
N LYS A 121 4.80 -19.22 -18.68
CA LYS A 121 4.48 -20.49 -18.04
C LYS A 121 3.51 -20.31 -16.87
N GLY A 122 2.43 -21.09 -16.87
CA GLY A 122 1.39 -21.05 -15.84
C GLY A 122 0.23 -20.11 -16.17
N VAL A 123 0.28 -19.35 -17.28
CA VAL A 123 -0.80 -18.42 -17.64
C VAL A 123 -2.14 -19.12 -17.86
N THR A 124 -2.12 -20.32 -18.39
CA THR A 124 -3.37 -21.11 -18.62
C THR A 124 -4.04 -21.46 -17.29
N ALA A 125 -3.28 -21.95 -16.32
CA ALA A 125 -3.78 -22.26 -14.99
C ALA A 125 -4.27 -20.99 -14.26
N TYR A 126 -3.50 -19.89 -14.41
CA TYR A 126 -3.88 -18.59 -13.84
C TYR A 126 -5.25 -18.12 -14.39
N ARG A 127 -5.45 -18.12 -15.71
CA ARG A 127 -6.72 -17.75 -16.35
C ARG A 127 -7.90 -18.52 -15.82
N GLN A 128 -7.74 -19.84 -15.70
CA GLN A 128 -8.81 -20.71 -15.16
C GLN A 128 -9.15 -20.38 -13.70
N ALA A 129 -8.12 -20.20 -12.88
CA ALA A 129 -8.29 -19.87 -11.46
C ALA A 129 -8.92 -18.48 -11.27
N LEU A 130 -8.45 -17.48 -12.03
CA LEU A 130 -9.02 -16.14 -12.00
C LEU A 130 -10.49 -16.13 -12.40
N THR A 131 -10.84 -16.81 -13.50
CA THR A 131 -12.23 -16.96 -13.94
C THR A 131 -13.09 -17.59 -12.84
N GLY A 132 -12.59 -18.61 -12.15
CA GLY A 132 -13.28 -19.22 -11.02
C GLY A 132 -13.49 -18.27 -9.83
N ILE A 133 -12.54 -17.40 -9.54
CA ILE A 133 -12.65 -16.38 -8.48
C ILE A 133 -13.69 -15.33 -8.86
N LEU A 134 -13.57 -14.77 -10.07
CA LEU A 134 -14.46 -13.71 -10.54
C LEU A 134 -15.90 -14.20 -10.65
N GLY A 135 -16.13 -15.40 -11.15
CA GLY A 135 -17.47 -16.00 -11.26
C GLY A 135 -18.17 -16.23 -9.93
N LYS A 136 -17.43 -16.51 -8.86
CA LYS A 136 -17.98 -16.69 -7.50
C LYS A 136 -18.30 -15.39 -6.79
N THR A 137 -17.50 -14.37 -7.03
CA THR A 137 -17.52 -13.14 -6.22
C THR A 137 -18.32 -12.02 -6.88
N ALA A 138 -18.36 -11.99 -8.20
CA ALA A 138 -19.02 -10.93 -8.96
C ALA A 138 -20.56 -10.93 -8.88
N GLY A 139 -21.16 -11.99 -8.30
CA GLY A 139 -22.59 -12.15 -7.96
C GLY A 139 -23.62 -11.67 -8.98
N LYS A 140 -23.38 -10.62 -9.72
CA LYS A 140 -24.24 -10.05 -10.80
C LYS A 140 -23.46 -9.19 -11.80
N THR A 141 -22.16 -8.96 -11.61
CA THR A 141 -21.37 -8.11 -12.49
C THR A 141 -20.30 -8.95 -13.14
N GLU A 142 -20.44 -9.18 -14.44
CA GLU A 142 -19.43 -9.84 -15.25
C GLU A 142 -18.20 -8.94 -15.36
N ALA A 143 -17.00 -9.52 -15.26
CA ALA A 143 -15.77 -8.77 -15.45
C ALA A 143 -15.67 -8.30 -16.92
N GLN A 144 -15.42 -7.02 -17.11
CA GLN A 144 -15.22 -6.44 -18.42
C GLN A 144 -13.77 -6.67 -18.87
N SER A 145 -13.58 -7.08 -20.12
CA SER A 145 -12.26 -7.28 -20.70
C SER A 145 -11.99 -6.14 -21.68
N LEU A 146 -11.01 -5.27 -21.37
CA LEU A 146 -10.63 -4.11 -22.17
C LEU A 146 -9.15 -4.18 -22.54
N PRO A 147 -8.71 -3.53 -23.63
CA PRO A 147 -7.31 -3.36 -23.91
C PRO A 147 -6.57 -2.71 -22.74
N HIS A 148 -5.34 -3.18 -22.46
CA HIS A 148 -4.53 -2.70 -21.34
C HIS A 148 -4.43 -1.17 -21.29
N GLU A 149 -4.07 -0.56 -22.43
CA GLU A 149 -3.90 0.89 -22.52
C GLU A 149 -5.19 1.68 -22.23
N GLU A 150 -6.34 1.10 -22.55
CA GLU A 150 -7.63 1.73 -22.21
C GLU A 150 -7.86 1.75 -20.72
N ILE A 151 -7.51 0.67 -20.00
CA ILE A 151 -7.64 0.60 -18.54
C ILE A 151 -6.65 1.57 -17.88
N ILE A 152 -5.41 1.60 -18.36
CA ILE A 152 -4.40 2.53 -17.83
C ILE A 152 -4.84 3.98 -18.01
N SER A 153 -5.38 4.34 -19.19
CA SER A 153 -5.91 5.69 -19.42
C SER A 153 -7.04 6.07 -18.45
N LYS A 154 -7.90 5.10 -18.12
CA LYS A 154 -8.95 5.33 -17.10
C LYS A 154 -8.36 5.55 -15.70
N LEU A 155 -7.31 4.81 -15.33
CA LEU A 155 -6.62 4.98 -14.05
C LEU A 155 -5.90 6.33 -13.99
N ASP A 156 -5.19 6.72 -15.04
CA ASP A 156 -4.47 7.99 -15.12
C ASP A 156 -5.44 9.17 -14.97
N GLU A 157 -6.59 9.11 -15.61
CA GLU A 157 -7.62 10.15 -15.46
C GLU A 157 -8.22 10.15 -14.04
N ALA A 158 -8.55 8.98 -13.50
CA ALA A 158 -9.09 8.85 -12.15
C ALA A 158 -8.08 9.33 -11.10
N GLY A 159 -6.80 8.96 -11.24
CA GLY A 159 -5.72 9.31 -10.30
C GLY A 159 -5.44 10.81 -10.15
N LYS A 160 -5.95 11.64 -11.07
CA LYS A 160 -5.87 13.11 -10.94
C LYS A 160 -6.78 13.66 -9.82
N THR A 161 -7.86 12.96 -9.50
CA THR A 161 -8.92 13.49 -8.62
C THR A 161 -9.31 12.49 -7.52
N PHE A 162 -9.23 11.20 -7.80
CA PHE A 162 -9.69 10.14 -6.93
C PHE A 162 -8.53 9.27 -6.44
N HIS A 163 -8.74 8.61 -5.31
CA HIS A 163 -7.75 7.69 -4.76
C HIS A 163 -7.76 6.36 -5.52
N ILE A 164 -6.56 5.87 -5.84
CA ILE A 164 -6.29 4.55 -6.40
C ILE A 164 -5.36 3.80 -5.47
N LEU A 165 -5.79 2.65 -4.98
CA LEU A 165 -4.97 1.75 -4.18
C LEU A 165 -4.41 0.64 -5.08
N VAL A 166 -3.10 0.64 -5.28
CA VAL A 166 -2.39 -0.38 -6.04
C VAL A 166 -1.82 -1.42 -5.08
N LEU A 167 -2.24 -2.67 -5.21
CA LEU A 167 -1.74 -3.82 -4.46
C LEU A 167 -0.82 -4.64 -5.36
N LYS A 168 0.48 -4.45 -5.20
CA LYS A 168 1.51 -5.09 -5.99
C LYS A 168 1.81 -6.48 -5.43
N THR A 169 1.77 -7.50 -6.29
CA THR A 169 1.92 -8.91 -5.90
C THR A 169 3.25 -9.49 -6.36
N THR A 170 3.49 -10.76 -6.04
CA THR A 170 4.72 -11.47 -6.45
C THR A 170 4.61 -12.15 -7.81
N LEU A 171 3.47 -12.05 -8.50
CA LEU A 171 3.24 -12.71 -9.79
C LEU A 171 4.13 -12.12 -10.88
N THR A 172 4.65 -12.97 -11.75
CA THR A 172 5.52 -12.59 -12.90
C THR A 172 4.93 -12.98 -14.26
N ILE A 173 3.60 -13.09 -14.35
CA ILE A 173 2.87 -13.35 -15.61
C ILE A 173 2.29 -12.02 -16.10
N PRO A 174 2.52 -11.62 -17.36
CA PRO A 174 2.05 -10.35 -17.89
C PRO A 174 0.53 -10.31 -18.10
N TYR A 175 -0.04 -9.10 -18.14
CA TYR A 175 -1.47 -8.85 -18.40
C TYR A 175 -2.42 -9.55 -17.43
N THR A 176 -1.97 -9.80 -16.21
CA THR A 176 -2.74 -10.49 -15.16
C THR A 176 -3.41 -9.56 -14.19
N SER A 177 -3.25 -8.27 -14.35
CA SER A 177 -3.82 -7.27 -13.46
C SER A 177 -5.34 -7.33 -13.41
N VAL A 178 -5.89 -7.10 -12.21
CA VAL A 178 -7.33 -6.98 -11.97
C VAL A 178 -7.61 -5.60 -11.43
N PHE A 179 -8.38 -4.83 -12.18
CA PHE A 179 -8.70 -3.45 -11.85
C PHE A 179 -10.15 -3.37 -11.40
N ILE A 180 -10.38 -2.76 -10.26
CA ILE A 180 -11.68 -2.73 -9.62
C ILE A 180 -12.06 -1.28 -9.38
N GLN A 181 -13.00 -0.77 -10.17
CA GLN A 181 -13.63 0.52 -9.89
C GLN A 181 -14.73 0.33 -8.84
N LEU A 182 -14.76 1.18 -7.86
CA LEU A 182 -15.81 1.18 -6.86
C LEU A 182 -16.97 2.06 -7.32
N GLU A 183 -18.17 1.53 -7.22
CA GLU A 183 -19.41 2.26 -7.42
C GLU A 183 -20.26 2.25 -6.15
N CYS A 184 -21.29 3.11 -6.12
CA CYS A 184 -22.24 3.18 -5.01
C CYS A 184 -22.95 1.83 -4.80
N GLY A 185 -22.84 1.25 -3.61
CA GLY A 185 -23.43 -0.04 -3.27
C GLY A 185 -24.93 0.00 -3.03
N TYR A 186 -25.51 1.18 -2.75
CA TYR A 186 -26.93 1.36 -2.39
C TYR A 186 -27.70 2.21 -3.39
N TRP A 187 -27.08 2.68 -4.49
CA TRP A 187 -27.73 3.45 -5.55
C TRP A 187 -27.35 2.88 -6.90
N GLY A 188 -28.32 2.31 -7.61
CA GLY A 188 -28.11 1.67 -8.91
C GLY A 188 -28.56 2.52 -10.09
N ALA A 189 -28.20 2.10 -11.30
CA ALA A 189 -28.52 2.80 -12.54
C ALA A 189 -30.02 3.06 -12.73
N ASP A 190 -30.87 2.12 -12.35
CA ASP A 190 -32.33 2.28 -12.47
C ASP A 190 -32.88 3.36 -11.51
N ALA A 191 -32.31 3.45 -10.31
CA ALA A 191 -32.69 4.50 -9.36
C ALA A 191 -32.24 5.86 -9.88
N GLU A 192 -31.03 5.95 -10.41
CA GLU A 192 -30.50 7.17 -11.03
C GLU A 192 -31.36 7.59 -12.23
N LYS A 193 -31.74 6.67 -13.10
CA LYS A 193 -32.60 6.95 -14.26
C LYS A 193 -33.94 7.54 -13.81
N ARG A 194 -34.63 6.91 -12.86
CA ARG A 194 -35.90 7.43 -12.34
C ARG A 194 -35.76 8.82 -11.73
N LEU A 195 -34.65 9.06 -11.00
CA LEU A 195 -34.38 10.39 -10.45
C LEU A 195 -34.22 11.44 -11.54
N ARG A 196 -33.45 11.15 -12.59
CA ARG A 196 -33.27 12.08 -13.74
C ARG A 196 -34.56 12.37 -14.47
N GLU A 197 -35.36 11.35 -14.70
CA GLU A 197 -36.70 11.50 -15.31
C GLU A 197 -37.60 12.40 -14.45
N ALA A 198 -37.61 12.20 -13.14
CA ALA A 198 -38.40 13.08 -12.24
C ALA A 198 -37.88 14.52 -12.23
N MET A 199 -36.56 14.74 -12.27
CA MET A 199 -35.98 16.09 -12.34
C MET A 199 -36.31 16.81 -13.66
N ALA A 200 -36.44 16.08 -14.76
CA ALA A 200 -36.77 16.66 -16.06
C ALA A 200 -38.26 17.05 -16.21
N SER A 201 -39.12 16.54 -15.33
CA SER A 201 -40.55 16.81 -15.32
C SER A 201 -40.95 17.95 -14.37
N HIS A 202 -40.00 18.54 -13.67
CA HIS A 202 -40.16 19.73 -12.79
C HIS A 202 -39.43 20.94 -13.36
#